data_8bcda2b4f5f4a4d761b89aac7adbeab3
#
_entry.id   8bcda2b4f5f4a4d761b89aac7adbeab3
#
_cell.length_a   1.000
_cell.length_b   1.000
_cell.length_c   1.000
_cell.angle_alpha   90.00
_cell.angle_beta   90.00
_cell.angle_gamma   90.00
#
_symmetry.space_group_name_H-M   'P 1'
#
loop_
_entity.id
_entity.type
_entity.pdbx_description
1 polymer ?
#
loop_
_entity_poly.entity_id
_entity_poly.type
_entity_poly.pdbx_seq_one_letter_code
_entity_poly.pdbx_strand_id
1 'polypeptide(L)'
;MTNDKFLNNKFSEYTNWQSIYGVGLLSLIANAQYTVYFSSVWPYLQVLVPNIKEEFYGLLLASYSIGTILFSPVFGWWSNKLKSIKIPLYTGVLCQLCGNIIYLSLGELSNYKKELMVLARLINGVGAANVSLFRSYAATSSLPNDRTAAISIINCGLAIGITLGPFFNIIFAIIGYPEYKILNLFTLNIYTLPAFISTLLNISSLICIKFLFEEKYAGINDKYFNLKSLSKNSQSVKNIPKYDKKAVGIIFLIRFTMMFIKNTCNILNPFLSMMMFNFTKRETIETISITEGYIGLTAIVVHALYVFLNLGQYGKFRRNLVIGLSLLLIFHLIIYPYPFLHYNNRTVTRIDTGEINITSSTEQIGCSINKFNWCYNLPKISPLIYFASYALLIGLALPIINANMNTIFSRILGPRFQGTMHGFNQMCGSIAQAIAPLITSTVYKLYGPTKIWWYQITLSIFTLLLCIINYKRLIPLT
;
A
#
# COMPACT_ATOMS: atom_id res chain seq x y z
N MET A 1 -19.32 30.32 22.70
CA MET A 1 -19.57 29.38 23.83
C MET A 1 -19.88 27.93 23.42
N THR A 2 -20.50 27.67 22.27
CA THR A 2 -20.83 26.29 21.83
C THR A 2 -19.63 25.50 21.26
N ASN A 3 -18.68 26.19 20.61
CA ASN A 3 -17.49 25.55 20.01
C ASN A 3 -16.46 25.06 21.04
N ASP A 4 -16.33 25.75 22.19
CA ASP A 4 -15.29 25.40 23.19
C ASP A 4 -15.73 24.20 24.04
N LYS A 5 -17.03 24.03 24.35
CA LYS A 5 -17.55 22.84 25.02
C LYS A 5 -17.44 21.59 24.14
N PHE A 6 -17.60 21.74 22.84
CA PHE A 6 -17.49 20.62 21.88
C PHE A 6 -16.03 20.15 21.70
N LEU A 7 -15.08 21.04 21.85
CA LEU A 7 -13.64 20.75 21.77
C LEU A 7 -13.12 20.12 23.05
N ASN A 8 -13.57 20.57 24.24
CA ASN A 8 -13.11 20.02 25.53
C ASN A 8 -13.50 18.53 25.71
N ASN A 9 -14.60 18.08 25.11
CA ASN A 9 -15.01 16.67 25.14
C ASN A 9 -14.19 15.75 24.23
N LYS A 10 -13.31 16.31 23.37
CA LYS A 10 -12.48 15.52 22.43
C LYS A 10 -11.10 15.18 22.99
N PHE A 11 -10.65 15.80 24.07
CA PHE A 11 -9.37 15.51 24.70
C PHE A 11 -9.53 14.46 25.80
N SER A 12 -8.59 13.51 25.86
CA SER A 12 -8.59 12.41 26.83
C SER A 12 -7.20 12.30 27.46
N GLU A 13 -7.17 11.98 28.74
CA GLU A 13 -5.93 11.71 29.47
C GLU A 13 -5.36 10.31 29.18
N TYR A 14 -6.15 9.45 28.57
CA TYR A 14 -5.78 8.06 28.24
C TYR A 14 -6.11 7.72 26.80
N THR A 15 -5.40 6.72 26.28
CA THR A 15 -5.55 6.21 24.93
C THR A 15 -6.94 5.58 24.72
N ASN A 16 -7.72 6.06 23.75
CA ASN A 16 -9.02 5.49 23.43
C ASN A 16 -8.88 4.27 22.48
N TRP A 17 -8.66 3.11 23.08
CA TRP A 17 -8.45 1.86 22.35
C TRP A 17 -9.65 1.45 21.49
N GLN A 18 -10.89 1.68 21.96
CA GLN A 18 -12.08 1.34 21.21
C GLN A 18 -12.11 2.03 19.83
N SER A 19 -11.83 3.32 19.79
CA SER A 19 -11.77 4.06 18.52
C SER A 19 -10.57 3.67 17.67
N ILE A 20 -9.44 3.29 18.28
CA ILE A 20 -8.26 2.78 17.56
C ILE A 20 -8.58 1.44 16.88
N TYR A 21 -9.25 0.51 17.56
CA TYR A 21 -9.71 -0.74 16.95
C TYR A 21 -10.76 -0.49 15.85
N GLY A 22 -11.68 0.46 16.05
CA GLY A 22 -12.63 0.88 15.03
C GLY A 22 -11.94 1.37 13.75
N VAL A 23 -10.92 2.22 13.90
CA VAL A 23 -10.12 2.70 12.75
C VAL A 23 -9.25 1.58 12.16
N GLY A 24 -8.78 0.63 12.97
CA GLY A 24 -8.12 -0.59 12.49
C GLY A 24 -9.04 -1.42 11.59
N LEU A 25 -10.29 -1.58 11.97
CA LEU A 25 -11.33 -2.23 11.15
C LEU A 25 -11.58 -1.46 9.84
N LEU A 26 -11.69 -0.13 9.90
CA LEU A 26 -11.81 0.70 8.69
C LEU A 26 -10.59 0.56 7.77
N SER A 27 -9.39 0.44 8.34
CA SER A 27 -8.16 0.18 7.57
C SER A 27 -8.19 -1.19 6.89
N LEU A 28 -8.69 -2.23 7.57
CA LEU A 28 -8.90 -3.56 6.99
C LEU A 28 -9.86 -3.49 5.79
N ILE A 29 -11.04 -2.89 5.98
CA ILE A 29 -12.06 -2.76 4.93
C ILE A 29 -11.51 -2.01 3.71
N ALA A 30 -10.87 -0.87 3.93
CA ALA A 30 -10.32 -0.04 2.86
C ALA A 30 -9.26 -0.77 2.02
N ASN A 31 -8.43 -1.61 2.66
CA ASN A 31 -7.39 -2.35 1.95
C ASN A 31 -7.91 -3.66 1.31
N ALA A 32 -8.90 -4.31 1.91
CA ALA A 32 -9.59 -5.43 1.27
C ALA A 32 -10.25 -5.00 -0.04
N GLN A 33 -10.95 -3.87 -0.06
CA GLN A 33 -11.52 -3.30 -1.29
C GLN A 33 -10.45 -3.04 -2.37
N TYR A 34 -9.30 -2.50 -1.98
CA TYR A 34 -8.22 -2.21 -2.93
C TYR A 34 -7.75 -3.48 -3.65
N THR A 35 -7.55 -4.57 -2.92
CA THR A 35 -6.96 -5.81 -3.45
C THR A 35 -7.94 -6.72 -4.17
N VAL A 36 -9.22 -6.67 -3.81
CA VAL A 36 -10.29 -7.45 -4.48
C VAL A 36 -10.40 -7.14 -5.97
N TYR A 37 -10.10 -5.91 -6.38
CA TYR A 37 -10.16 -5.52 -7.79
C TYR A 37 -8.99 -6.02 -8.64
N PHE A 38 -7.85 -6.41 -8.06
CA PHE A 38 -6.64 -6.68 -8.84
C PHE A 38 -6.80 -7.75 -9.93
N SER A 39 -7.51 -8.81 -9.63
CA SER A 39 -7.68 -9.93 -10.57
C SER A 39 -8.79 -9.71 -11.60
N SER A 40 -9.79 -8.87 -11.28
CA SER A 40 -11.00 -8.72 -12.11
C SER A 40 -10.95 -7.55 -13.10
N VAL A 41 -10.15 -6.51 -12.81
CA VAL A 41 -10.15 -5.26 -13.58
C VAL A 41 -9.73 -5.46 -15.03
N TRP A 42 -8.65 -6.19 -15.28
CA TRP A 42 -8.17 -6.40 -16.65
C TRP A 42 -9.09 -7.30 -17.48
N PRO A 43 -9.48 -8.49 -17.01
CA PRO A 43 -10.45 -9.32 -17.75
C PRO A 43 -11.78 -8.61 -18.01
N TYR A 44 -12.29 -7.83 -17.02
CA TYR A 44 -13.52 -7.07 -17.21
C TYR A 44 -13.39 -6.00 -18.30
N LEU A 45 -12.26 -5.29 -18.34
CA LEU A 45 -12.00 -4.30 -19.37
C LEU A 45 -11.97 -4.93 -20.77
N GLN A 46 -11.38 -6.12 -20.91
CA GLN A 46 -11.37 -6.87 -22.18
C GLN A 46 -12.76 -7.33 -22.61
N VAL A 47 -13.63 -7.70 -21.67
CA VAL A 47 -15.03 -8.05 -21.95
C VAL A 47 -15.83 -6.81 -22.39
N LEU A 48 -15.63 -5.67 -21.73
CA LEU A 48 -16.34 -4.42 -22.04
C LEU A 48 -15.92 -3.81 -23.36
N VAL A 49 -14.64 -3.91 -23.70
CA VAL A 49 -14.03 -3.28 -24.88
C VAL A 49 -13.06 -4.30 -25.51
N PRO A 50 -13.56 -5.19 -26.42
CA PRO A 50 -12.69 -6.07 -27.20
C PRO A 50 -11.67 -5.24 -27.99
N ASN A 51 -10.44 -5.70 -28.11
CA ASN A 51 -9.33 -5.03 -28.81
C ASN A 51 -8.71 -3.82 -28.10
N ILE A 52 -8.90 -3.67 -26.78
CA ILE A 52 -8.23 -2.64 -26.02
C ILE A 52 -6.73 -2.93 -25.89
N LYS A 53 -5.89 -1.91 -26.05
CA LYS A 53 -4.43 -2.03 -25.91
C LYS A 53 -4.03 -2.23 -24.46
N GLU A 54 -3.00 -3.04 -24.21
CA GLU A 54 -2.44 -3.29 -22.86
C GLU A 54 -1.96 -2.01 -22.17
N GLU A 55 -1.53 -1.00 -22.93
CA GLU A 55 -1.13 0.32 -22.42
C GLU A 55 -2.24 0.99 -21.61
N PHE A 56 -3.49 0.77 -21.97
CA PHE A 56 -4.64 1.34 -21.27
C PHE A 56 -4.81 0.76 -19.86
N TYR A 57 -4.41 -0.48 -19.63
CA TYR A 57 -4.40 -1.06 -18.29
C TYR A 57 -3.46 -0.32 -17.35
N GLY A 58 -2.29 0.08 -17.85
CA GLY A 58 -1.37 0.94 -17.09
C GLY A 58 -2.00 2.27 -16.67
N LEU A 59 -2.74 2.92 -17.60
CA LEU A 59 -3.49 4.15 -17.29
C LEU A 59 -4.56 3.92 -16.21
N LEU A 60 -5.27 2.80 -16.29
CA LEU A 60 -6.31 2.43 -15.32
C LEU A 60 -5.76 2.22 -13.91
N LEU A 61 -4.60 1.58 -13.78
CA LEU A 61 -3.92 1.43 -12.49
C LEU A 61 -3.36 2.77 -11.98
N ALA A 62 -2.80 3.58 -12.89
CA ALA A 62 -2.27 4.90 -12.56
C ALA A 62 -3.37 5.85 -12.08
N SER A 63 -4.59 5.79 -12.63
CA SER A 63 -5.70 6.66 -12.25
C SER A 63 -6.04 6.58 -10.76
N TYR A 64 -6.06 5.37 -10.19
CA TYR A 64 -6.24 5.18 -8.75
C TYR A 64 -5.11 5.84 -7.93
N SER A 65 -3.87 5.64 -8.36
CA SER A 65 -2.71 6.24 -7.69
C SER A 65 -2.73 7.77 -7.78
N ILE A 66 -3.13 8.34 -8.92
CA ILE A 66 -3.29 9.79 -9.12
C ILE A 66 -4.31 10.34 -8.12
N GLY A 67 -5.48 9.71 -7.97
CA GLY A 67 -6.46 10.09 -6.98
C GLY A 67 -5.88 10.14 -5.57
N THR A 68 -5.13 9.09 -5.19
CA THR A 68 -4.49 9.01 -3.86
C THR A 68 -3.38 10.07 -3.69
N ILE A 69 -2.56 10.32 -4.71
CA ILE A 69 -1.48 11.32 -4.70
C ILE A 69 -2.04 12.71 -4.40
N LEU A 70 -3.07 13.10 -5.14
CA LEU A 70 -3.63 14.45 -5.04
C LEU A 70 -4.41 14.65 -3.74
N PHE A 71 -5.21 13.68 -3.33
CA PHE A 71 -6.17 13.87 -2.25
C PHE A 71 -5.67 13.48 -0.86
N SER A 72 -4.58 12.71 -0.73
CA SER A 72 -4.04 12.40 0.60
C SER A 72 -3.56 13.65 1.36
N PRO A 73 -2.78 14.58 0.77
CA PRO A 73 -2.44 15.83 1.44
C PRO A 73 -3.66 16.74 1.69
N VAL A 74 -4.61 16.75 0.73
CA VAL A 74 -5.83 17.58 0.83
C VAL A 74 -6.69 17.13 2.01
N PHE A 75 -6.97 15.83 2.13
CA PHE A 75 -7.74 15.28 3.26
C PHE A 75 -7.00 15.48 4.59
N GLY A 76 -5.69 15.30 4.59
CA GLY A 76 -4.86 15.58 5.75
C GLY A 76 -4.90 17.05 6.18
N TRP A 77 -4.81 17.99 5.24
CA TRP A 77 -4.96 19.42 5.50
C TRP A 77 -6.37 19.77 5.99
N TRP A 78 -7.39 19.21 5.34
CA TRP A 78 -8.78 19.43 5.72
C TRP A 78 -9.06 18.93 7.14
N SER A 79 -8.57 17.75 7.51
CA SER A 79 -8.71 17.22 8.86
C SER A 79 -8.02 18.10 9.92
N ASN A 80 -6.83 18.64 9.60
CA ASN A 80 -6.13 19.56 10.49
C ASN A 80 -6.88 20.89 10.67
N LYS A 81 -7.49 21.42 9.59
CA LYS A 81 -8.27 22.67 9.62
C LYS A 81 -9.55 22.51 10.44
N LEU A 82 -10.26 21.40 10.26
CA LEU A 82 -11.47 21.08 11.02
C LEU A 82 -11.18 20.60 12.45
N LYS A 83 -9.92 20.23 12.77
CA LYS A 83 -9.55 19.56 14.01
C LYS A 83 -10.40 18.31 14.26
N SER A 84 -10.73 17.63 13.17
CA SER A 84 -11.60 16.46 13.14
C SER A 84 -11.27 15.66 11.90
N ILE A 85 -11.18 14.33 12.07
CA ILE A 85 -11.01 13.41 10.94
C ILE A 85 -12.36 12.85 10.45
N LYS A 86 -13.42 12.98 11.23
CA LYS A 86 -14.71 12.31 10.99
C LYS A 86 -15.32 12.73 9.65
N ILE A 87 -15.35 14.04 9.36
CA ILE A 87 -15.92 14.56 8.10
C ILE A 87 -15.12 14.12 6.88
N PRO A 88 -13.78 14.32 6.81
CA PRO A 88 -12.98 13.79 5.70
C PRO A 88 -13.09 12.27 5.51
N LEU A 89 -13.21 11.48 6.61
CA LEU A 89 -13.43 10.04 6.53
C LEU A 89 -14.75 9.69 5.84
N TYR A 90 -15.85 10.35 6.23
CA TYR A 90 -17.14 10.16 5.54
C TYR A 90 -17.05 10.47 4.07
N THR A 91 -16.45 11.60 3.72
CA THR A 91 -16.30 12.01 2.32
C THR A 91 -15.50 10.99 1.51
N GLY A 92 -14.40 10.47 2.06
CA GLY A 92 -13.61 9.45 1.38
C GLY A 92 -14.36 8.14 1.17
N VAL A 93 -15.14 7.68 2.15
CA VAL A 93 -15.99 6.48 2.01
C VAL A 93 -17.11 6.71 0.99
N LEU A 94 -17.72 7.90 0.96
CA LEU A 94 -18.73 8.26 -0.04
C LEU A 94 -18.13 8.32 -1.46
N CYS A 95 -16.91 8.83 -1.61
CA CYS A 95 -16.19 8.77 -2.91
C CYS A 95 -15.98 7.31 -3.36
N GLN A 96 -15.52 6.42 -2.46
CA GLN A 96 -15.38 5.00 -2.80
C GLN A 96 -16.71 4.35 -3.19
N LEU A 97 -17.78 4.68 -2.48
CA LEU A 97 -19.12 4.19 -2.78
C LEU A 97 -19.59 4.66 -4.16
N CYS A 98 -19.40 5.94 -4.49
CA CYS A 98 -19.70 6.48 -5.82
C CYS A 98 -18.87 5.79 -6.92
N GLY A 99 -17.56 5.61 -6.71
CA GLY A 99 -16.71 4.91 -7.65
C GLY A 99 -17.12 3.45 -7.87
N ASN A 100 -17.54 2.75 -6.83
CA ASN A 100 -18.03 1.37 -6.94
C ASN A 100 -19.38 1.30 -7.66
N ILE A 101 -20.30 2.25 -7.44
CA ILE A 101 -21.58 2.31 -8.15
C ILE A 101 -21.34 2.57 -9.65
N ILE A 102 -20.44 3.51 -10.01
CA ILE A 102 -20.07 3.74 -11.42
C ILE A 102 -19.50 2.46 -12.03
N TYR A 103 -18.64 1.73 -11.31
CA TYR A 103 -18.06 0.48 -11.80
C TYR A 103 -19.12 -0.61 -12.01
N LEU A 104 -20.11 -0.72 -11.14
CA LEU A 104 -21.24 -1.65 -11.27
C LEU A 104 -22.11 -1.35 -12.48
N SER A 105 -22.31 -0.07 -12.81
CA SER A 105 -23.16 0.35 -13.93
C SER A 105 -22.50 0.20 -15.30
N LEU A 106 -21.18 -0.11 -15.39
CA LEU A 106 -20.44 -0.20 -16.65
C LEU A 106 -21.03 -1.24 -17.64
N GLY A 107 -21.60 -2.33 -17.13
CA GLY A 107 -22.21 -3.37 -17.95
C GLY A 107 -23.43 -2.90 -18.72
N GLU A 108 -24.24 -2.04 -18.10
CA GLU A 108 -25.52 -1.56 -18.65
C GLU A 108 -25.37 -0.35 -19.61
N LEU A 109 -24.21 0.31 -19.59
CA LEU A 109 -23.95 1.49 -20.41
C LEU A 109 -23.55 1.08 -21.85
N SER A 110 -24.04 1.81 -22.85
CA SER A 110 -23.69 1.59 -24.25
C SER A 110 -22.36 2.22 -24.64
N ASN A 111 -22.10 3.46 -24.15
CA ASN A 111 -20.96 4.28 -24.57
C ASN A 111 -20.02 4.64 -23.41
N TYR A 112 -18.78 5.02 -23.74
CA TYR A 112 -17.78 5.55 -22.77
C TYR A 112 -17.38 4.60 -21.63
N LYS A 113 -17.53 3.28 -21.83
CA LYS A 113 -17.25 2.26 -20.78
C LYS A 113 -15.83 2.34 -20.23
N LYS A 114 -14.83 2.51 -21.11
CA LYS A 114 -13.41 2.58 -20.71
C LYS A 114 -13.08 3.87 -19.95
N GLU A 115 -13.66 5.02 -20.38
CA GLU A 115 -13.45 6.31 -19.73
C GLU A 115 -14.10 6.35 -18.33
N LEU A 116 -15.31 5.82 -18.22
CA LEU A 116 -16.03 5.70 -16.96
C LEU A 116 -15.34 4.73 -16.00
N MET A 117 -14.70 3.68 -16.52
CA MET A 117 -13.90 2.78 -15.69
C MET A 117 -12.67 3.48 -15.11
N VAL A 118 -11.99 4.33 -15.90
CA VAL A 118 -10.89 5.18 -15.42
C VAL A 118 -11.38 6.15 -14.36
N LEU A 119 -12.53 6.80 -14.59
CA LEU A 119 -13.14 7.74 -13.65
C LEU A 119 -13.51 7.04 -12.33
N ALA A 120 -14.13 5.87 -12.39
CA ALA A 120 -14.45 5.06 -11.21
C ALA A 120 -13.19 4.74 -10.40
N ARG A 121 -12.09 4.34 -11.05
CA ARG A 121 -10.82 4.06 -10.40
C ARG A 121 -10.18 5.31 -9.80
N LEU A 122 -10.25 6.44 -10.48
CA LEU A 122 -9.78 7.73 -9.97
C LEU A 122 -10.53 8.13 -8.68
N ILE A 123 -11.87 8.04 -8.70
CA ILE A 123 -12.72 8.38 -7.55
C ILE A 123 -12.46 7.41 -6.39
N ASN A 124 -12.27 6.12 -6.65
CA ASN A 124 -11.87 5.16 -5.63
C ASN A 124 -10.49 5.52 -5.04
N GLY A 125 -9.56 6.02 -5.85
CA GLY A 125 -8.27 6.54 -5.40
C GLY A 125 -8.40 7.77 -4.50
N VAL A 126 -9.32 8.68 -4.78
CA VAL A 126 -9.65 9.80 -3.89
C VAL A 126 -10.08 9.30 -2.51
N GLY A 127 -10.98 8.32 -2.45
CA GLY A 127 -11.43 7.74 -1.20
C GLY A 127 -10.34 6.98 -0.44
N ALA A 128 -9.40 6.36 -1.15
CA ALA A 128 -8.24 5.67 -0.56
C ALA A 128 -7.28 6.62 0.19
N ALA A 129 -7.38 7.93 -0.01
CA ALA A 129 -6.65 8.93 0.77
C ALA A 129 -6.95 8.84 2.29
N ASN A 130 -8.08 8.23 2.69
CA ASN A 130 -8.46 7.96 4.09
C ASN A 130 -7.38 7.18 4.86
N VAL A 131 -6.56 6.36 4.20
CA VAL A 131 -5.47 5.62 4.84
C VAL A 131 -4.49 6.55 5.57
N SER A 132 -4.27 7.75 5.04
CA SER A 132 -3.44 8.78 5.71
C SER A 132 -4.07 9.29 7.00
N LEU A 133 -5.41 9.41 7.02
CA LEU A 133 -6.18 9.84 8.19
C LEU A 133 -6.19 8.78 9.28
N PHE A 134 -6.27 7.50 8.93
CA PHE A 134 -6.19 6.40 9.90
C PHE A 134 -4.89 6.45 10.68
N ARG A 135 -3.76 6.59 9.99
CA ARG A 135 -2.43 6.71 10.61
C ARG A 135 -2.29 7.98 11.45
N SER A 136 -2.79 9.10 10.94
CA SER A 136 -2.79 10.37 11.66
C SER A 136 -3.60 10.27 12.95
N TYR A 137 -4.77 9.63 12.91
CA TYR A 137 -5.61 9.43 14.09
C TYR A 137 -4.91 8.53 15.11
N ALA A 138 -4.39 7.37 14.71
CA ALA A 138 -3.66 6.50 15.62
C ALA A 138 -2.51 7.23 16.33
N ALA A 139 -1.81 8.11 15.61
CA ALA A 139 -0.71 8.89 16.14
C ALA A 139 -1.16 9.99 17.15
N THR A 140 -2.34 10.58 16.94
CA THR A 140 -2.84 11.72 17.74
C THR A 140 -3.80 11.30 18.86
N SER A 141 -4.45 10.13 18.73
CA SER A 141 -5.37 9.58 19.74
C SER A 141 -4.69 8.71 20.78
N SER A 142 -3.39 8.41 20.61
CA SER A 142 -2.62 7.57 21.52
C SER A 142 -1.56 8.35 22.29
N LEU A 143 -1.33 7.96 23.55
CA LEU A 143 -0.23 8.44 24.35
C LEU A 143 1.13 8.04 23.73
N PRO A 144 2.24 8.75 24.05
CA PRO A 144 3.56 8.45 23.48
C PRO A 144 4.02 6.99 23.69
N ASN A 145 3.65 6.36 24.82
CA ASN A 145 4.00 4.98 25.13
C ASN A 145 3.17 3.97 24.32
N ASP A 146 1.90 4.27 24.07
CA ASP A 146 0.95 3.40 23.35
C ASP A 146 0.97 3.61 21.84
N ARG A 147 1.62 4.67 21.37
CA ARG A 147 1.58 5.12 19.97
C ARG A 147 1.99 4.04 18.97
N THR A 148 2.98 3.24 19.32
CA THR A 148 3.46 2.16 18.44
C THR A 148 2.42 1.05 18.32
N ALA A 149 1.79 0.67 19.43
CA ALA A 149 0.71 -0.33 19.43
C ALA A 149 -0.49 0.18 18.61
N ALA A 150 -0.90 1.43 18.81
CA ALA A 150 -1.99 2.06 18.06
C ALA A 150 -1.72 2.07 16.54
N ILE A 151 -0.53 2.48 16.11
CA ILE A 151 -0.12 2.46 14.70
C ILE A 151 -0.05 1.02 14.17
N SER A 152 0.40 0.06 15.00
CA SER A 152 0.48 -1.35 14.59
C SER A 152 -0.89 -1.98 14.40
N ILE A 153 -1.92 -1.60 15.17
CA ILE A 153 -3.31 -2.02 14.95
C ILE A 153 -3.81 -1.58 13.57
N ILE A 154 -3.56 -0.32 13.19
CA ILE A 154 -3.94 0.17 11.86
C ILE A 154 -3.22 -0.60 10.74
N ASN A 155 -1.92 -0.85 10.91
CA ASN A 155 -1.14 -1.58 9.93
C ASN A 155 -1.48 -3.08 9.90
N CYS A 156 -1.90 -3.67 11.02
CA CYS A 156 -2.43 -5.02 11.09
C CYS A 156 -3.72 -5.14 10.29
N GLY A 157 -4.65 -4.20 10.48
CA GLY A 157 -5.86 -4.10 9.66
C GLY A 157 -5.54 -4.00 8.16
N LEU A 158 -4.56 -3.17 7.79
CA LEU A 158 -4.07 -3.07 6.42
C LEU A 158 -3.53 -4.41 5.90
N ALA A 159 -2.70 -5.11 6.67
CA ALA A 159 -2.13 -6.39 6.28
C ALA A 159 -3.21 -7.46 6.08
N ILE A 160 -4.15 -7.58 7.01
CA ILE A 160 -5.29 -8.51 6.91
C ILE A 160 -6.12 -8.19 5.67
N GLY A 161 -6.44 -6.90 5.42
CA GLY A 161 -7.21 -6.48 4.25
C GLY A 161 -6.53 -6.85 2.93
N ILE A 162 -5.22 -6.64 2.81
CA ILE A 162 -4.47 -7.02 1.62
C ILE A 162 -4.48 -8.54 1.41
N THR A 163 -4.37 -9.32 2.46
CA THR A 163 -4.35 -10.80 2.40
C THR A 163 -5.73 -11.37 2.05
N LEU A 164 -6.81 -10.73 2.51
CA LEU A 164 -8.18 -11.19 2.24
C LEU A 164 -8.63 -10.98 0.79
N GLY A 165 -8.08 -9.99 0.06
CA GLY A 165 -8.50 -9.69 -1.30
C GLY A 165 -8.39 -10.89 -2.27
N PRO A 166 -7.23 -11.54 -2.40
CA PRO A 166 -7.09 -12.75 -3.21
C PRO A 166 -8.01 -13.88 -2.78
N PHE A 167 -8.28 -14.02 -1.48
CA PHE A 167 -9.21 -15.02 -0.94
C PHE A 167 -10.64 -14.79 -1.44
N PHE A 168 -11.12 -13.56 -1.45
CA PHE A 168 -12.42 -13.24 -2.03
C PHE A 168 -12.50 -13.59 -3.50
N ASN A 169 -11.42 -13.41 -4.27
CA ASN A 169 -11.39 -13.76 -5.69
C ASN A 169 -11.57 -15.26 -5.94
N ILE A 170 -11.08 -16.13 -5.03
CA ILE A 170 -11.31 -17.58 -5.10
C ILE A 170 -12.81 -17.87 -4.92
N ILE A 171 -13.46 -17.22 -3.97
CA ILE A 171 -14.91 -17.39 -3.73
C ILE A 171 -15.71 -16.92 -4.95
N PHE A 172 -15.29 -15.80 -5.59
CA PHE A 172 -15.97 -15.28 -6.80
C PHE A 172 -15.86 -16.23 -7.99
N ALA A 173 -14.73 -16.93 -8.10
CA ALA A 173 -14.52 -17.92 -9.16
C ALA A 173 -15.51 -19.09 -9.09
N ILE A 174 -16.04 -19.43 -7.91
CA ILE A 174 -17.05 -20.48 -7.70
C ILE A 174 -18.40 -20.07 -8.31
N ILE A 175 -18.73 -18.78 -8.33
CA ILE A 175 -20.02 -18.25 -8.82
C ILE A 175 -20.10 -18.33 -10.35
N GLY A 176 -18.94 -18.31 -11.05
CA GLY A 176 -18.85 -18.53 -12.48
C GLY A 176 -19.53 -17.46 -13.36
N TYR A 177 -19.72 -17.81 -14.64
CA TYR A 177 -20.51 -17.04 -15.59
C TYR A 177 -21.76 -17.87 -15.90
N PRO A 178 -22.95 -17.54 -15.45
CA PRO A 178 -23.87 -16.62 -16.12
C PRO A 178 -24.27 -15.43 -15.23
N GLU A 179 -24.78 -14.40 -15.91
CA GLU A 179 -25.19 -13.14 -15.31
C GLU A 179 -26.44 -13.31 -14.44
N TYR A 180 -26.36 -12.94 -13.17
CA TYR A 180 -27.54 -12.78 -12.32
C TYR A 180 -27.95 -11.30 -12.29
N LYS A 181 -29.16 -10.99 -12.73
CA LYS A 181 -29.71 -9.63 -12.61
C LYS A 181 -30.31 -9.40 -11.23
N ILE A 182 -29.76 -8.44 -10.48
CA ILE A 182 -30.32 -7.98 -9.23
C ILE A 182 -31.14 -6.71 -9.48
N LEU A 183 -32.43 -6.72 -9.10
CA LEU A 183 -33.37 -5.60 -9.22
C LEU A 183 -33.47 -4.99 -10.62
N ASN A 184 -33.12 -5.69 -11.67
CA ASN A 184 -33.01 -5.19 -13.06
C ASN A 184 -32.11 -3.95 -13.24
N LEU A 185 -31.29 -3.61 -12.22
CA LEU A 185 -30.42 -2.43 -12.18
C LEU A 185 -28.94 -2.77 -12.41
N PHE A 186 -28.52 -3.97 -11.99
CA PHE A 186 -27.12 -4.37 -12.08
C PHE A 186 -27.01 -5.83 -12.42
N THR A 187 -26.09 -6.15 -13.37
CA THR A 187 -25.69 -7.51 -13.65
C THR A 187 -24.58 -7.95 -12.72
N LEU A 188 -24.82 -8.99 -11.91
CA LEU A 188 -23.80 -9.63 -11.09
C LEU A 188 -23.17 -10.77 -11.86
N ASN A 189 -21.87 -10.64 -12.08
CA ASN A 189 -21.00 -11.66 -12.64
C ASN A 189 -19.65 -11.66 -11.91
N ILE A 190 -18.75 -12.55 -12.23
CA ILE A 190 -17.42 -12.66 -11.61
C ILE A 190 -16.63 -11.34 -11.62
N TYR A 191 -16.91 -10.42 -12.57
CA TYR A 191 -16.20 -9.16 -12.73
C TYR A 191 -16.82 -8.01 -11.94
N THR A 192 -18.15 -8.01 -11.74
CA THR A 192 -18.88 -6.96 -11.02
C THR A 192 -19.05 -7.28 -9.55
N LEU A 193 -18.95 -8.54 -9.14
CA LEU A 193 -19.04 -9.00 -7.76
C LEU A 193 -18.04 -8.31 -6.81
N PRO A 194 -16.77 -8.07 -7.21
CA PRO A 194 -15.83 -7.28 -6.42
C PRO A 194 -16.37 -5.89 -6.06
N ALA A 195 -16.99 -5.21 -7.02
CA ALA A 195 -17.57 -3.88 -6.80
C ALA A 195 -18.81 -3.93 -5.92
N PHE A 196 -19.65 -4.95 -6.04
CA PHE A 196 -20.81 -5.16 -5.18
C PHE A 196 -20.41 -5.37 -3.72
N ILE A 197 -19.46 -6.28 -3.46
CA ILE A 197 -18.95 -6.51 -2.11
C ILE A 197 -18.26 -5.27 -1.55
N SER A 198 -17.48 -4.55 -2.36
CA SER A 198 -16.87 -3.29 -1.97
C SER A 198 -17.93 -2.24 -1.59
N THR A 199 -19.08 -2.22 -2.27
CA THR A 199 -20.20 -1.34 -1.92
C THR A 199 -20.78 -1.70 -0.54
N LEU A 200 -20.99 -2.99 -0.26
CA LEU A 200 -21.45 -3.44 1.05
C LEU A 200 -20.44 -3.11 2.17
N LEU A 201 -19.17 -3.30 1.91
CA LEU A 201 -18.08 -2.93 2.82
C LEU A 201 -18.03 -1.40 3.07
N ASN A 202 -18.31 -0.57 2.07
CA ASN A 202 -18.42 0.88 2.27
C ASN A 202 -19.63 1.27 3.12
N ILE A 203 -20.76 0.63 2.92
CA ILE A 203 -21.94 0.84 3.77
C ILE A 203 -21.64 0.45 5.22
N SER A 204 -20.99 -0.69 5.44
CA SER A 204 -20.54 -1.11 6.77
C SER A 204 -19.54 -0.12 7.38
N SER A 205 -18.66 0.47 6.58
CA SER A 205 -17.73 1.52 7.02
C SER A 205 -18.45 2.79 7.47
N LEU A 206 -19.52 3.23 6.77
CA LEU A 206 -20.35 4.38 7.18
C LEU A 206 -21.02 4.11 8.51
N ILE A 207 -21.54 2.89 8.71
CA ILE A 207 -22.14 2.45 9.97
C ILE A 207 -21.08 2.45 11.09
N CYS A 208 -19.90 1.89 10.83
CA CYS A 208 -18.80 1.88 11.78
C CYS A 208 -18.38 3.29 12.20
N ILE A 209 -18.22 4.24 11.25
CA ILE A 209 -17.88 5.63 11.55
C ILE A 209 -18.98 6.31 12.38
N LYS A 210 -20.25 5.98 12.15
CA LYS A 210 -21.36 6.60 12.87
C LYS A 210 -21.49 6.09 14.31
N PHE A 211 -21.40 4.78 14.52
CA PHE A 211 -21.76 4.15 15.79
C PHE A 211 -20.57 3.69 16.63
N LEU A 212 -19.46 3.27 16.02
CA LEU A 212 -18.30 2.73 16.73
C LEU A 212 -17.16 3.74 16.90
N PHE A 213 -17.11 4.76 16.05
CA PHE A 213 -16.01 5.70 16.05
C PHE A 213 -16.32 6.95 16.88
N GLU A 214 -15.70 7.05 18.05
CA GLU A 214 -15.71 8.24 18.90
C GLU A 214 -14.37 8.97 18.80
N GLU A 215 -14.42 10.22 18.32
CA GLU A 215 -13.23 11.01 18.07
C GLU A 215 -12.66 11.60 19.36
N LYS A 216 -11.61 10.98 19.91
CA LYS A 216 -10.87 11.44 21.10
C LYS A 216 -9.38 11.50 20.84
N TYR A 217 -8.71 12.48 21.40
CA TYR A 217 -7.27 12.76 21.23
C TYR A 217 -6.56 12.79 22.56
N ALA A 218 -5.61 11.84 22.77
CA ALA A 218 -4.78 11.76 23.98
C ALA A 218 -3.33 12.23 23.70
N GLY A 219 -2.89 12.20 22.46
CA GLY A 219 -1.52 12.54 22.07
C GLY A 219 -1.29 14.01 21.74
N ILE A 220 -2.29 14.86 21.89
CA ILE A 220 -2.24 16.31 21.64
C ILE A 220 -2.29 17.02 22.97
N ASN A 221 -1.35 17.96 23.21
CA ASN A 221 -1.29 18.69 24.47
C ASN A 221 -2.33 19.80 24.49
N ASP A 222 -3.30 19.70 25.41
CA ASP A 222 -4.43 20.62 25.59
C ASP A 222 -3.98 22.06 25.93
N LYS A 223 -2.87 22.20 26.68
CA LYS A 223 -2.30 23.52 27.03
C LYS A 223 -1.88 24.34 25.80
N TYR A 224 -1.42 23.69 24.71
CA TYR A 224 -1.07 24.41 23.48
C TYR A 224 -2.31 24.79 22.64
N PHE A 225 -3.45 24.21 22.97
CA PHE A 225 -4.69 24.38 22.22
C PHE A 225 -5.55 25.53 22.77
N ASN A 226 -5.70 25.56 24.11
CA ASN A 226 -6.55 26.55 24.79
C ASN A 226 -5.90 27.96 24.82
N LEU A 227 -4.56 28.04 24.79
CA LEU A 227 -3.85 29.33 24.76
C LEU A 227 -4.10 30.14 23.49
N LYS A 228 -4.47 29.51 22.38
CA LYS A 228 -4.79 30.21 21.12
C LYS A 228 -6.20 30.81 21.09
N SER A 229 -7.11 30.32 21.90
CA SER A 229 -8.48 30.81 22.04
C SER A 229 -8.59 31.93 23.11
N LEU A 230 -7.70 31.92 24.11
CA LEU A 230 -7.76 32.82 25.25
C LEU A 230 -6.88 34.08 25.14
N SER A 231 -5.90 34.10 24.21
CA SER A 231 -4.97 35.24 24.16
C SER A 231 -5.19 36.09 22.91
N LYS A 232 -6.10 37.07 23.03
CA LYS A 232 -5.93 38.34 22.33
C LYS A 232 -4.83 39.24 23.00
N ASN A 233 -4.36 38.91 24.19
CA ASN A 233 -3.51 39.79 25.00
C ASN A 233 -2.38 39.15 25.82
N SER A 234 -1.81 38.00 25.48
CA SER A 234 -0.67 37.52 26.27
C SER A 234 0.51 37.01 25.45
N GLN A 235 1.67 37.67 25.69
CA GLN A 235 2.98 37.46 25.06
C GLN A 235 3.65 36.08 25.35
N SER A 236 2.97 35.12 25.96
CA SER A 236 3.52 33.82 26.33
C SER A 236 2.88 32.63 25.64
N VAL A 237 2.54 32.73 24.33
CA VAL A 237 2.23 31.57 23.53
C VAL A 237 3.53 30.80 23.35
N LYS A 238 3.81 29.78 24.20
CA LYS A 238 4.89 28.81 23.96
C LYS A 238 4.67 28.18 22.61
N ASN A 239 5.39 28.66 21.59
CA ASN A 239 5.34 28.12 20.24
C ASN A 239 5.68 26.63 20.28
N ILE A 240 4.84 25.78 19.69
CA ILE A 240 5.16 24.36 19.52
C ILE A 240 6.52 24.28 18.83
N PRO A 241 7.51 23.53 19.40
CA PRO A 241 8.86 23.48 18.84
C PRO A 241 8.80 23.06 17.35
N LYS A 242 9.65 23.64 16.53
CA LYS A 242 9.73 23.31 15.11
C LYS A 242 10.32 21.89 14.97
N TYR A 243 9.67 21.04 14.16
CA TYR A 243 10.20 19.72 13.84
C TYR A 243 11.37 19.80 12.85
N ASP A 244 12.27 18.82 12.89
CA ASP A 244 13.39 18.73 11.93
C ASP A 244 12.89 18.35 10.52
N LYS A 245 12.93 19.31 9.59
CA LYS A 245 12.52 19.11 8.20
C LYS A 245 13.36 18.05 7.47
N LYS A 246 14.67 17.94 7.81
CA LYS A 246 15.56 16.93 7.21
C LYS A 246 15.16 15.53 7.63
N ALA A 247 14.86 15.34 8.93
CA ALA A 247 14.37 14.07 9.44
C ALA A 247 13.04 13.65 8.76
N VAL A 248 12.13 14.61 8.56
CA VAL A 248 10.88 14.37 7.80
C VAL A 248 11.15 13.95 6.36
N GLY A 249 12.08 14.64 5.68
CA GLY A 249 12.47 14.29 4.30
C GLY A 249 13.03 12.87 4.18
N ILE A 250 13.81 12.42 5.17
CA ILE A 250 14.32 11.05 5.22
C ILE A 250 13.18 10.04 5.37
N ILE A 251 12.18 10.33 6.22
CA ILE A 251 11.00 9.46 6.36
C ILE A 251 10.21 9.36 5.05
N PHE A 252 10.05 10.45 4.32
CA PHE A 252 9.42 10.43 3.00
C PHE A 252 10.20 9.58 1.99
N LEU A 253 11.53 9.68 2.00
CA LEU A 253 12.39 8.84 1.16
C LEU A 253 12.27 7.36 1.54
N ILE A 254 12.28 7.02 2.82
CA ILE A 254 12.10 5.63 3.29
C ILE A 254 10.74 5.10 2.81
N ARG A 255 9.68 5.91 2.92
CA ARG A 255 8.34 5.54 2.43
C ARG A 255 8.33 5.29 0.93
N PHE A 256 8.95 6.19 0.17
CA PHE A 256 9.09 6.05 -1.28
C PHE A 256 9.84 4.75 -1.62
N THR A 257 11.03 4.55 -1.06
CA THR A 257 11.87 3.37 -1.34
C THR A 257 11.15 2.06 -1.02
N MET A 258 10.53 1.97 0.15
CA MET A 258 9.78 0.78 0.56
C MET A 258 8.65 0.45 -0.43
N MET A 259 7.85 1.44 -0.83
CA MET A 259 6.74 1.24 -1.76
C MET A 259 7.21 0.97 -3.18
N PHE A 260 8.28 1.64 -3.61
CA PHE A 260 8.87 1.44 -4.93
C PHE A 260 9.39 0.01 -5.09
N ILE A 261 10.16 -0.49 -4.13
CA ILE A 261 10.69 -1.85 -4.15
C ILE A 261 9.58 -2.89 -4.13
N LYS A 262 8.60 -2.75 -3.22
CA LYS A 262 7.46 -3.68 -3.16
C LYS A 262 6.73 -3.77 -4.49
N ASN A 263 6.41 -2.63 -5.10
CA ASN A 263 5.66 -2.62 -6.36
C ASN A 263 6.50 -3.14 -7.53
N THR A 264 7.80 -2.86 -7.56
CA THR A 264 8.72 -3.43 -8.55
C THR A 264 8.77 -4.96 -8.45
N CYS A 265 8.89 -5.52 -7.23
CA CYS A 265 8.85 -6.98 -7.03
C CYS A 265 7.52 -7.58 -7.50
N ASN A 266 6.38 -6.96 -7.17
CA ASN A 266 5.06 -7.44 -7.58
C ASN A 266 4.93 -7.54 -9.11
N ILE A 267 5.55 -6.61 -9.84
CA ILE A 267 5.53 -6.59 -11.31
C ILE A 267 6.50 -7.62 -11.88
N LEU A 268 7.69 -7.75 -11.27
CA LEU A 268 8.71 -8.68 -11.76
C LEU A 268 8.36 -10.14 -11.52
N ASN A 269 7.71 -10.48 -10.41
CA ASN A 269 7.44 -11.86 -10.01
C ASN A 269 6.80 -12.71 -11.13
N PRO A 270 5.74 -12.28 -11.82
CA PRO A 270 5.17 -13.06 -12.91
C PRO A 270 6.13 -13.25 -14.09
N PHE A 271 6.86 -12.18 -14.47
CA PHE A 271 7.80 -12.24 -15.59
C PHE A 271 8.99 -13.16 -15.29
N LEU A 272 9.56 -13.06 -14.09
CA LEU A 272 10.66 -13.94 -13.67
C LEU A 272 10.21 -15.40 -13.61
N SER A 273 9.02 -15.66 -13.07
CA SER A 273 8.47 -17.01 -12.96
C SER A 273 8.36 -17.68 -14.33
N MET A 274 7.79 -17.00 -15.30
CA MET A 274 7.55 -17.57 -16.63
C MET A 274 8.82 -17.59 -17.50
N MET A 275 9.65 -16.52 -17.45
CA MET A 275 10.79 -16.38 -18.35
C MET A 275 12.09 -16.96 -17.82
N MET A 276 12.34 -16.87 -16.49
CA MET A 276 13.57 -17.38 -15.88
C MET A 276 13.41 -18.75 -15.25
N PHE A 277 12.27 -19.00 -14.62
CA PHE A 277 12.04 -20.24 -13.88
C PHE A 277 11.30 -21.29 -14.71
N ASN A 278 10.83 -20.92 -15.91
CA ASN A 278 10.06 -21.78 -16.79
C ASN A 278 8.78 -22.34 -16.18
N PHE A 279 8.13 -21.54 -15.32
CA PHE A 279 6.84 -21.91 -14.75
C PHE A 279 5.73 -21.72 -15.79
N THR A 280 4.77 -22.61 -15.79
CA THR A 280 3.50 -22.44 -16.49
C THR A 280 2.72 -21.27 -15.87
N LYS A 281 1.70 -20.76 -16.56
CA LYS A 281 0.83 -19.72 -16.00
C LYS A 281 0.20 -20.14 -14.66
N ARG A 282 -0.22 -21.41 -14.57
CA ARG A 282 -0.81 -21.98 -13.36
C ARG A 282 0.21 -22.01 -12.21
N GLU A 283 1.39 -22.60 -12.41
CA GLU A 283 2.45 -22.65 -11.41
C GLU A 283 2.90 -21.25 -10.97
N THR A 284 2.93 -20.30 -11.90
CA THR A 284 3.24 -18.89 -11.61
C THR A 284 2.22 -18.29 -10.63
N ILE A 285 0.93 -18.46 -10.92
CA ILE A 285 -0.15 -17.93 -10.06
C ILE A 285 -0.12 -18.62 -8.69
N GLU A 286 0.02 -19.93 -8.64
CA GLU A 286 0.07 -20.71 -7.40
C GLU A 286 1.25 -20.26 -6.52
N THR A 287 2.47 -20.21 -7.10
CA THR A 287 3.69 -19.84 -6.35
C THR A 287 3.63 -18.41 -5.83
N ILE A 288 3.20 -17.44 -6.65
CA ILE A 288 3.07 -16.04 -6.24
C ILE A 288 2.00 -15.90 -5.15
N SER A 289 0.86 -16.55 -5.30
CA SER A 289 -0.24 -16.48 -4.33
C SER A 289 0.18 -17.05 -2.96
N ILE A 290 0.88 -18.18 -2.95
CA ILE A 290 1.42 -18.78 -1.72
C ILE A 290 2.44 -17.82 -1.08
N THR A 291 3.36 -17.28 -1.86
CA THR A 291 4.42 -16.38 -1.37
C THR A 291 3.85 -15.08 -0.80
N GLU A 292 2.91 -14.43 -1.51
CA GLU A 292 2.23 -13.22 -1.01
C GLU A 292 1.38 -13.54 0.23
N GLY A 293 0.79 -14.73 0.31
CA GLY A 293 0.10 -15.23 1.50
C GLY A 293 1.01 -15.31 2.71
N TYR A 294 2.22 -15.86 2.57
CA TYR A 294 3.25 -15.91 3.62
C TYR A 294 3.69 -14.50 4.04
N ILE A 295 3.90 -13.59 3.09
CA ILE A 295 4.24 -12.19 3.39
C ILE A 295 3.13 -11.53 4.19
N GLY A 296 1.88 -11.73 3.81
CA GLY A 296 0.71 -11.22 4.52
C GLY A 296 0.61 -11.77 5.94
N LEU A 297 0.75 -13.09 6.11
CA LEU A 297 0.73 -13.74 7.42
C LEU A 297 1.86 -13.23 8.32
N THR A 298 3.08 -13.14 7.78
CA THR A 298 4.24 -12.59 8.51
C THR A 298 3.99 -11.15 8.93
N ALA A 299 3.38 -10.32 8.08
CA ALA A 299 3.05 -8.95 8.43
C ALA A 299 2.02 -8.88 9.58
N ILE A 300 1.00 -9.74 9.56
CA ILE A 300 0.00 -9.85 10.63
C ILE A 300 0.70 -10.23 11.95
N VAL A 301 1.53 -11.28 11.93
CA VAL A 301 2.27 -11.76 13.12
C VAL A 301 3.18 -10.65 13.67
N VAL A 302 3.98 -9.98 12.83
CA VAL A 302 4.86 -8.90 13.28
C VAL A 302 4.08 -7.76 13.92
N HIS A 303 2.98 -7.30 13.29
CA HIS A 303 2.16 -6.25 13.88
C HIS A 303 1.47 -6.68 15.16
N ALA A 304 1.01 -7.93 15.25
CA ALA A 304 0.45 -8.51 16.47
C ALA A 304 1.49 -8.53 17.60
N LEU A 305 2.74 -8.92 17.33
CA LEU A 305 3.82 -8.86 18.31
C LEU A 305 4.08 -7.43 18.81
N TYR A 306 4.03 -6.42 17.93
CA TYR A 306 4.14 -5.03 18.35
C TYR A 306 2.99 -4.59 19.28
N VAL A 307 1.80 -5.15 19.10
CA VAL A 307 0.62 -4.87 19.93
C VAL A 307 0.70 -5.62 21.26
N PHE A 308 0.84 -6.95 21.23
CA PHE A 308 0.72 -7.81 22.42
C PHE A 308 1.95 -7.75 23.32
N LEU A 309 3.16 -7.73 22.76
CA LEU A 309 4.40 -7.63 23.53
C LEU A 309 4.81 -6.19 23.82
N ASN A 310 4.03 -5.24 23.41
CA ASN A 310 4.25 -3.81 23.63
C ASN A 310 5.69 -3.36 23.27
N LEU A 311 6.22 -3.92 22.17
CA LEU A 311 7.61 -3.71 21.73
C LEU A 311 7.96 -2.22 21.57
N GLY A 312 6.94 -1.38 21.48
CA GLY A 312 7.07 0.07 21.47
C GLY A 312 7.66 0.68 22.76
N GLN A 313 7.52 0.02 23.91
CA GLN A 313 8.05 0.53 25.18
C GLN A 313 9.58 0.45 25.25
N TYR A 314 10.20 -0.49 24.55
CA TYR A 314 11.66 -0.65 24.56
C TYR A 314 12.43 0.43 23.79
N GLY A 315 11.75 1.39 23.14
CA GLY A 315 12.32 2.64 22.60
C GLY A 315 13.34 2.51 21.46
N LYS A 316 13.59 1.31 20.93
CA LYS A 316 14.68 1.06 19.95
C LYS A 316 14.22 1.23 18.48
N PHE A 317 13.27 2.13 18.21
CA PHE A 317 12.65 2.31 16.88
C PHE A 317 13.66 2.58 15.76
N ARG A 318 14.66 3.43 16.01
CA ARG A 318 15.69 3.79 15.02
C ARG A 318 16.52 2.57 14.62
N ARG A 319 16.89 1.75 15.59
CA ARG A 319 17.62 0.51 15.35
C ARG A 319 16.78 -0.48 14.54
N ASN A 320 15.53 -0.66 14.94
CA ASN A 320 14.61 -1.56 14.24
C ASN A 320 14.33 -1.10 12.80
N LEU A 321 14.26 0.23 12.57
CA LEU A 321 14.12 0.78 11.23
C LEU A 321 15.35 0.46 10.36
N VAL A 322 16.57 0.62 10.90
CA VAL A 322 17.80 0.24 10.20
C VAL A 322 17.83 -1.26 9.91
N ILE A 323 17.44 -2.12 10.87
CA ILE A 323 17.34 -3.56 10.65
C ILE A 323 16.37 -3.87 9.50
N GLY A 324 15.18 -3.27 9.47
CA GLY A 324 14.23 -3.47 8.38
C GLY A 324 14.80 -3.07 7.02
N LEU A 325 15.46 -1.90 6.93
CA LEU A 325 16.12 -1.46 5.70
C LEU A 325 17.29 -2.38 5.30
N SER A 326 18.03 -2.92 6.26
CA SER A 326 19.10 -3.88 6.00
C SER A 326 18.56 -5.21 5.46
N LEU A 327 17.45 -5.72 6.00
CA LEU A 327 16.79 -6.92 5.49
C LEU A 327 16.34 -6.74 4.03
N LEU A 328 15.82 -5.57 3.71
CA LEU A 328 15.42 -5.22 2.34
C LEU A 328 16.62 -5.19 1.38
N LEU A 329 17.77 -4.68 1.82
CA LEU A 329 19.01 -4.71 1.05
C LEU A 329 19.57 -6.14 0.90
N ILE A 330 19.58 -6.92 1.98
CA ILE A 330 20.06 -8.32 2.00
C ILE A 330 19.27 -9.16 1.00
N PHE A 331 17.95 -8.99 0.92
CA PHE A 331 17.14 -9.66 -0.09
C PHE A 331 17.68 -9.43 -1.50
N HIS A 332 17.94 -8.18 -1.89
CA HIS A 332 18.43 -7.87 -3.23
C HIS A 332 19.85 -8.38 -3.48
N LEU A 333 20.68 -8.40 -2.44
CA LEU A 333 22.04 -8.99 -2.55
C LEU A 333 21.99 -10.51 -2.74
N ILE A 334 21.05 -11.21 -2.11
CA ILE A 334 20.91 -12.67 -2.26
C ILE A 334 20.41 -13.04 -3.66
N ILE A 335 19.46 -12.27 -4.21
CA ILE A 335 18.87 -12.57 -5.51
C ILE A 335 19.71 -12.02 -6.68
N TYR A 336 20.75 -11.24 -6.42
CA TYR A 336 21.58 -10.69 -7.48
C TYR A 336 22.39 -11.79 -8.17
N PRO A 337 22.35 -11.91 -9.51
CA PRO A 337 23.07 -12.94 -10.23
C PRO A 337 24.55 -12.58 -10.34
N TYR A 338 25.33 -13.01 -9.37
CA TYR A 338 26.78 -12.77 -9.38
C TYR A 338 27.47 -13.61 -10.46
N PRO A 339 28.36 -13.02 -11.29
CA PRO A 339 29.06 -13.74 -12.37
C PRO A 339 29.96 -14.89 -11.89
N PHE A 340 30.43 -14.83 -10.64
CA PHE A 340 31.33 -15.84 -10.04
C PHE A 340 30.60 -17.03 -9.39
N LEU A 341 29.28 -16.90 -9.16
CA LEU A 341 28.46 -18.00 -8.69
C LEU A 341 28.05 -18.87 -9.88
N HIS A 342 28.86 -19.86 -10.21
CA HIS A 342 28.52 -20.89 -11.19
C HIS A 342 27.42 -21.79 -10.68
N TYR A 343 26.18 -21.29 -10.66
CA TYR A 343 25.02 -22.14 -10.38
C TYR A 343 24.73 -22.94 -11.65
N ASN A 344 25.30 -24.14 -11.74
CA ASN A 344 25.18 -25.11 -12.83
C ASN A 344 24.82 -24.50 -14.19
N ASN A 345 25.62 -24.71 -15.21
CA ASN A 345 25.57 -24.23 -16.60
C ASN A 345 24.22 -24.35 -17.33
N ARG A 346 23.10 -24.22 -16.64
CA ARG A 346 21.75 -24.17 -17.22
C ARG A 346 21.41 -22.72 -17.51
N THR A 347 21.82 -22.27 -18.68
CA THR A 347 21.26 -21.07 -19.31
C THR A 347 19.75 -21.16 -19.33
N VAL A 348 19.08 -20.01 -19.21
CA VAL A 348 17.62 -19.87 -19.42
C VAL A 348 17.22 -20.63 -20.68
N THR A 349 16.14 -21.42 -20.62
CA THR A 349 15.66 -22.18 -21.79
C THR A 349 15.35 -21.21 -22.91
N ARG A 350 16.07 -21.34 -24.01
CA ARG A 350 15.91 -20.49 -25.20
C ARG A 350 14.82 -21.07 -26.05
N ILE A 351 13.89 -20.24 -26.50
CA ILE A 351 12.90 -20.63 -27.49
C ILE A 351 13.37 -20.00 -28.80
N ASP A 352 13.91 -20.81 -29.68
CA ASP A 352 14.09 -20.44 -31.07
C ASP A 352 12.76 -20.56 -31.76
N THR A 353 12.18 -19.44 -32.19
CA THR A 353 10.91 -19.38 -32.92
C THR A 353 11.12 -19.67 -34.42
N GLY A 354 12.09 -20.51 -34.76
CA GLY A 354 12.22 -21.10 -36.09
C GLY A 354 11.28 -22.31 -36.22
N GLU A 355 10.21 -22.16 -37.01
CA GLU A 355 9.27 -23.22 -37.38
C GLU A 355 8.44 -23.84 -36.24
N ILE A 356 7.47 -23.08 -35.76
CA ILE A 356 6.36 -23.68 -35.02
C ILE A 356 5.19 -23.88 -35.99
N ASN A 357 4.93 -25.13 -36.34
CA ASN A 357 3.64 -25.57 -36.89
C ASN A 357 2.52 -25.16 -35.92
N ILE A 358 1.62 -24.29 -36.38
CA ILE A 358 0.50 -23.70 -35.63
C ILE A 358 -0.60 -24.75 -35.40
N THR A 359 -0.32 -25.82 -34.67
CA THR A 359 -1.33 -26.86 -34.39
C THR A 359 -1.41 -27.33 -32.94
N SER A 360 -0.74 -26.68 -32.01
CA SER A 360 -1.00 -26.96 -30.59
C SER A 360 -0.85 -25.71 -29.77
N SER A 361 -1.81 -25.45 -28.89
CA SER A 361 -1.89 -24.41 -27.88
C SER A 361 -0.85 -24.60 -26.75
N THR A 362 0.40 -24.85 -27.10
CA THR A 362 1.51 -24.97 -26.15
C THR A 362 1.91 -23.58 -25.69
N GLU A 363 1.74 -23.34 -24.39
CA GLU A 363 2.18 -22.10 -23.73
C GLU A 363 3.67 -21.88 -24.00
N GLN A 364 4.04 -20.72 -24.52
CA GLN A 364 5.45 -20.34 -24.70
C GLN A 364 6.09 -20.12 -23.33
N ILE A 365 6.87 -21.09 -22.88
CA ILE A 365 7.57 -21.08 -21.60
C ILE A 365 9.05 -20.79 -21.83
N GLY A 366 9.61 -19.79 -21.18
CA GLY A 366 11.02 -19.41 -21.29
C GLY A 366 11.27 -18.05 -21.91
N CYS A 367 12.55 -17.70 -22.13
CA CYS A 367 12.96 -16.39 -22.64
C CYS A 367 13.12 -16.43 -24.15
N SER A 368 12.31 -15.64 -24.88
CA SER A 368 12.40 -15.54 -26.35
C SER A 368 13.55 -14.62 -26.77
N ILE A 369 14.54 -15.19 -27.44
CA ILE A 369 15.72 -14.50 -27.95
C ILE A 369 15.36 -13.46 -29.02
N ASN A 370 14.39 -13.78 -29.86
CA ASN A 370 13.95 -12.86 -30.91
C ASN A 370 13.25 -11.62 -30.37
N LYS A 371 12.72 -11.68 -29.15
CA LYS A 371 12.02 -10.58 -28.49
C LYS A 371 12.94 -9.77 -27.56
N PHE A 372 13.93 -10.43 -26.92
CA PHE A 372 14.77 -9.82 -25.89
C PHE A 372 16.25 -10.21 -26.03
N ASN A 373 17.08 -9.29 -26.45
CA ASN A 373 18.52 -9.50 -26.65
C ASN A 373 19.28 -9.89 -25.37
N TRP A 374 18.77 -9.50 -24.19
CA TRP A 374 19.38 -9.80 -22.90
C TRP A 374 19.20 -11.26 -22.45
N CYS A 375 18.34 -12.05 -23.10
CA CYS A 375 18.18 -13.48 -22.81
C CYS A 375 19.45 -14.30 -23.02
N TYR A 376 20.41 -13.82 -23.85
CA TYR A 376 21.65 -14.56 -24.15
C TYR A 376 22.57 -14.74 -22.94
N ASN A 377 22.63 -13.73 -22.04
CA ASN A 377 23.66 -13.64 -20.99
C ASN A 377 23.07 -13.64 -19.57
N LEU A 378 21.84 -14.10 -19.38
CA LEU A 378 21.20 -14.05 -18.09
C LEU A 378 21.49 -15.32 -17.28
N PRO A 379 22.24 -15.24 -16.15
CA PRO A 379 22.45 -16.38 -15.28
C PRO A 379 21.16 -16.77 -14.57
N LYS A 380 20.92 -18.08 -14.42
CA LYS A 380 19.72 -18.63 -13.78
C LYS A 380 19.85 -18.58 -12.27
N ILE A 381 18.86 -18.00 -11.60
CA ILE A 381 18.72 -18.03 -10.14
C ILE A 381 17.80 -19.21 -9.79
N SER A 382 18.05 -19.87 -8.64
CA SER A 382 17.15 -20.89 -8.14
C SER A 382 15.80 -20.30 -7.75
N PRO A 383 14.68 -20.84 -8.26
CA PRO A 383 13.33 -20.37 -7.88
C PRO A 383 13.12 -20.45 -6.37
N LEU A 384 13.59 -21.52 -5.74
CA LEU A 384 13.46 -21.73 -4.30
C LEU A 384 14.15 -20.62 -3.49
N ILE A 385 15.40 -20.27 -3.87
CA ILE A 385 16.14 -19.20 -3.19
C ILE A 385 15.43 -17.87 -3.39
N TYR A 386 14.91 -17.59 -4.59
CA TYR A 386 14.20 -16.36 -4.89
C TYR A 386 12.93 -16.23 -4.04
N PHE A 387 12.02 -17.19 -4.12
CA PHE A 387 10.73 -17.10 -3.43
C PHE A 387 10.86 -17.27 -1.91
N ALA A 388 11.78 -18.11 -1.41
CA ALA A 388 12.03 -18.23 0.03
C ALA A 388 12.61 -16.94 0.61
N SER A 389 13.61 -16.33 -0.05
CA SER A 389 14.18 -15.05 0.41
C SER A 389 13.15 -13.91 0.30
N TYR A 390 12.32 -13.89 -0.73
CA TYR A 390 11.24 -12.92 -0.90
C TYR A 390 10.21 -13.04 0.24
N ALA A 391 9.74 -14.25 0.53
CA ALA A 391 8.78 -14.49 1.61
C ALA A 391 9.34 -14.11 2.99
N LEU A 392 10.57 -14.52 3.30
CA LEU A 392 11.17 -14.28 4.61
C LEU A 392 11.65 -12.84 4.79
N LEU A 393 12.49 -12.36 3.89
CA LEU A 393 13.17 -11.07 4.09
C LEU A 393 12.23 -9.88 3.82
N ILE A 394 11.49 -9.91 2.73
CA ILE A 394 10.50 -8.86 2.43
C ILE A 394 9.31 -8.96 3.39
N GLY A 395 8.86 -10.19 3.72
CA GLY A 395 7.80 -10.41 4.68
C GLY A 395 8.10 -9.83 6.07
N LEU A 396 9.35 -9.88 6.54
CA LEU A 396 9.79 -9.26 7.79
C LEU A 396 10.13 -7.77 7.63
N ALA A 397 10.81 -7.38 6.55
CA ALA A 397 11.28 -6.02 6.36
C ALA A 397 10.13 -5.00 6.31
N LEU A 398 9.11 -5.26 5.49
CA LEU A 398 8.02 -4.31 5.26
C LEU A 398 7.24 -3.94 6.53
N PRO A 399 6.75 -4.89 7.37
CA PRO A 399 6.02 -4.53 8.58
C PRO A 399 6.93 -3.88 9.63
N ILE A 400 8.20 -4.31 9.76
CA ILE A 400 9.16 -3.70 10.67
C ILE A 400 9.41 -2.23 10.26
N ILE A 401 9.67 -1.95 8.98
CA ILE A 401 9.85 -0.59 8.49
C ILE A 401 8.58 0.23 8.73
N ASN A 402 7.40 -0.30 8.36
CA ASN A 402 6.13 0.43 8.47
C ASN A 402 5.81 0.83 9.91
N ALA A 403 5.93 -0.09 10.87
CA ALA A 403 5.64 0.18 12.28
C ALA A 403 6.59 1.24 12.84
N ASN A 404 7.91 1.06 12.65
CA ASN A 404 8.92 1.95 13.23
C ASN A 404 8.98 3.30 12.54
N MET A 405 8.89 3.34 11.21
CA MET A 405 8.86 4.58 10.42
C MET A 405 7.70 5.49 10.84
N ASN A 406 6.47 4.97 10.87
CA ASN A 406 5.30 5.78 11.23
C ASN A 406 5.35 6.24 12.71
N THR A 407 5.91 5.41 13.61
CA THR A 407 6.11 5.78 15.01
C THR A 407 7.15 6.90 15.17
N ILE A 408 8.31 6.77 14.52
CA ILE A 408 9.35 7.81 14.49
C ILE A 408 8.79 9.09 13.89
N PHE A 409 8.10 8.99 12.76
CA PHE A 409 7.49 10.11 12.07
C PHE A 409 6.56 10.92 12.98
N SER A 410 5.62 10.23 13.65
CA SER A 410 4.71 10.87 14.58
C SER A 410 5.44 11.51 15.78
N ARG A 411 6.51 10.89 16.28
CA ARG A 411 7.29 11.43 17.41
C ARG A 411 8.12 12.65 17.00
N ILE A 412 8.68 12.69 15.77
CA ILE A 412 9.37 13.86 15.22
C ILE A 412 8.41 15.04 15.06
N LEU A 413 7.19 14.79 14.63
CA LEU A 413 6.18 15.84 14.46
C LEU A 413 5.71 16.43 15.80
N GLY A 414 5.75 15.65 16.88
CA GLY A 414 5.37 16.06 18.23
C GLY A 414 3.84 16.16 18.43
N PRO A 415 3.40 16.82 19.53
CA PRO A 415 2.01 16.82 19.99
C PRO A 415 1.13 17.82 19.22
N ARG A 416 1.01 17.65 17.91
CA ARG A 416 0.19 18.49 17.01
C ARG A 416 -0.72 17.62 16.14
N PHE A 417 -1.71 18.23 15.47
CA PHE A 417 -2.46 17.55 14.41
C PHE A 417 -1.53 17.20 13.26
N GLN A 418 -1.49 15.90 12.90
CA GLN A 418 -0.49 15.36 11.98
C GLN A 418 -1.09 14.98 10.60
N GLY A 419 -2.37 15.28 10.36
CA GLY A 419 -3.08 14.88 9.13
C GLY A 419 -2.35 15.25 7.85
N THR A 420 -1.98 16.52 7.68
CA THR A 420 -1.29 17.01 6.47
C THR A 420 0.02 16.27 6.23
N MET A 421 0.81 16.04 7.29
CA MET A 421 2.12 15.41 7.16
C MET A 421 2.00 13.91 6.86
N HIS A 422 1.02 13.21 7.45
CA HIS A 422 0.68 11.84 7.08
C HIS A 422 0.12 11.78 5.65
N GLY A 423 -0.61 12.79 5.20
CA GLY A 423 -1.03 12.95 3.81
C GLY A 423 0.14 13.02 2.83
N PHE A 424 1.16 13.85 3.12
CA PHE A 424 2.39 13.91 2.31
C PHE A 424 3.17 12.59 2.33
N ASN A 425 3.25 11.93 3.49
CA ASN A 425 3.90 10.61 3.58
C ASN A 425 3.19 9.56 2.72
N GLN A 426 1.85 9.57 2.70
CA GLN A 426 1.07 8.68 1.84
C GLN A 426 1.26 9.03 0.36
N MET A 427 1.25 10.34 0.02
CA MET A 427 1.52 10.83 -1.34
C MET A 427 2.87 10.30 -1.86
N CYS A 428 3.95 10.39 -1.07
CA CYS A 428 5.27 9.86 -1.47
C CYS A 428 5.21 8.35 -1.79
N GLY A 429 4.48 7.57 -0.97
CA GLY A 429 4.27 6.15 -1.24
C GLY A 429 3.46 5.90 -2.51
N SER A 430 2.43 6.70 -2.77
CA SER A 430 1.59 6.56 -3.97
C SER A 430 2.30 7.01 -5.25
N ILE A 431 3.20 8.00 -5.17
CA ILE A 431 4.09 8.38 -6.29
C ILE A 431 5.00 7.18 -6.64
N ALA A 432 5.60 6.55 -5.64
CA ALA A 432 6.40 5.35 -5.87
C ALA A 432 5.59 4.22 -6.53
N GLN A 433 4.35 4.01 -6.08
CA GLN A 433 3.43 3.01 -6.62
C GLN A 433 3.05 3.30 -8.07
N ALA A 434 2.88 4.56 -8.46
CA ALA A 434 2.57 4.96 -9.83
C ALA A 434 3.77 4.86 -10.77
N ILE A 435 4.97 5.22 -10.29
CA ILE A 435 6.18 5.27 -11.11
C ILE A 435 6.84 3.89 -11.26
N ALA A 436 6.77 3.03 -10.24
CA ALA A 436 7.43 1.72 -10.26
C ALA A 436 7.04 0.86 -11.48
N PRO A 437 5.77 0.71 -11.87
CA PRO A 437 5.39 -0.05 -13.07
C PRO A 437 6.04 0.51 -14.35
N LEU A 438 6.03 1.82 -14.51
CA LEU A 438 6.54 2.49 -15.72
C LEU A 438 8.05 2.27 -15.88
N ILE A 439 8.81 2.50 -14.81
CA ILE A 439 10.27 2.30 -14.83
C ILE A 439 10.57 0.81 -15.00
N THR A 440 9.92 -0.05 -14.23
CA THR A 440 10.20 -1.48 -14.23
C THR A 440 9.93 -2.11 -15.59
N SER A 441 8.78 -1.84 -16.21
CA SER A 441 8.43 -2.40 -17.52
C SER A 441 9.38 -1.92 -18.63
N THR A 442 9.74 -0.63 -18.62
CA THR A 442 10.65 -0.05 -19.60
C THR A 442 12.06 -0.64 -19.46
N VAL A 443 12.61 -0.66 -18.24
CA VAL A 443 13.94 -1.19 -17.97
C VAL A 443 13.99 -2.71 -18.24
N TYR A 444 12.94 -3.44 -17.87
CA TYR A 444 12.85 -4.87 -18.15
C TYR A 444 12.90 -5.17 -19.64
N LYS A 445 12.12 -4.44 -20.44
CA LYS A 445 12.07 -4.60 -21.89
C LYS A 445 13.44 -4.34 -22.54
N LEU A 446 14.15 -3.30 -22.10
CA LEU A 446 15.41 -2.86 -22.74
C LEU A 446 16.64 -3.63 -22.24
N TYR A 447 16.72 -3.89 -20.93
CA TYR A 447 17.94 -4.34 -20.27
C TYR A 447 17.78 -5.62 -19.43
N GLY A 448 16.56 -6.14 -19.30
CA GLY A 448 16.27 -7.31 -18.48
C GLY A 448 16.30 -7.06 -16.98
N PRO A 449 16.14 -8.11 -16.16
CA PRO A 449 15.98 -8.01 -14.71
C PRO A 449 17.25 -7.56 -13.98
N THR A 450 18.44 -7.81 -14.52
CA THR A 450 19.72 -7.49 -13.86
C THR A 450 19.87 -6.00 -13.57
N LYS A 451 19.48 -5.13 -14.50
CA LYS A 451 19.52 -3.68 -14.29
C LYS A 451 18.49 -3.20 -13.28
N ILE A 452 17.36 -3.91 -13.19
CA ILE A 452 16.32 -3.62 -12.19
C ILE A 452 16.86 -3.90 -10.79
N TRP A 453 17.50 -5.01 -10.56
CA TRP A 453 18.15 -5.31 -9.28
C TRP A 453 19.22 -4.29 -8.92
N TRP A 454 20.01 -3.84 -9.90
CA TRP A 454 21.03 -2.81 -9.70
C TRP A 454 20.44 -1.51 -9.13
N TYR A 455 19.41 -0.96 -9.74
CA TYR A 455 18.84 0.28 -9.21
C TYR A 455 18.10 0.08 -7.88
N GLN A 456 17.54 -1.11 -7.63
CA GLN A 456 16.96 -1.42 -6.33
C GLN A 456 18.00 -1.52 -5.21
N ILE A 457 19.14 -2.14 -5.50
CA ILE A 457 20.29 -2.19 -4.59
C ILE A 457 20.80 -0.77 -4.31
N THR A 458 21.05 0.02 -5.35
CA THR A 458 21.55 1.40 -5.18
C THR A 458 20.59 2.27 -4.39
N LEU A 459 19.28 2.18 -4.66
CA LEU A 459 18.26 2.90 -3.92
C LEU A 459 18.19 2.46 -2.44
N SER A 460 18.31 1.15 -2.18
CA SER A 460 18.33 0.59 -0.82
C SER A 460 19.55 1.04 -0.04
N ILE A 461 20.75 0.97 -0.66
CA ILE A 461 22.00 1.43 -0.06
C ILE A 461 21.91 2.93 0.25
N PHE A 462 21.48 3.73 -0.71
CA PHE A 462 21.34 5.17 -0.55
C PHE A 462 20.42 5.53 0.63
N THR A 463 19.25 4.88 0.69
CA THR A 463 18.28 5.12 1.76
C THR A 463 18.81 4.67 3.12
N LEU A 464 19.47 3.50 3.19
CA LEU A 464 20.09 2.98 4.41
C LEU A 464 21.20 3.90 4.91
N LEU A 465 22.12 4.32 4.03
CA LEU A 465 23.20 5.24 4.37
C LEU A 465 22.67 6.58 4.87
N LEU A 466 21.69 7.18 4.21
CA LEU A 466 21.06 8.42 4.68
C LEU A 466 20.42 8.25 6.05
N CYS A 467 19.79 7.10 6.32
CA CYS A 467 19.20 6.80 7.62
C CYS A 467 20.28 6.68 8.71
N ILE A 468 21.41 6.02 8.43
CA ILE A 468 22.53 5.85 9.37
C ILE A 468 23.23 7.19 9.62
N ILE A 469 23.58 7.95 8.58
CA ILE A 469 24.25 9.26 8.73
C ILE A 469 23.41 10.22 9.59
N ASN A 470 22.11 10.19 9.37
CA ASN A 470 21.18 11.06 10.10
C ASN A 470 20.51 10.38 11.32
N TYR A 471 21.07 9.28 11.79
CA TYR A 471 20.51 8.50 12.91
C TYR A 471 20.25 9.34 14.17
N LYS A 472 21.13 10.32 14.46
CA LYS A 472 20.98 11.24 15.58
C LYS A 472 19.86 12.27 15.40
N ARG A 473 19.40 12.53 14.18
CA ARG A 473 18.30 13.48 13.89
C ARG A 473 16.90 12.84 14.00
N LEU A 474 16.82 11.52 13.91
CA LEU A 474 15.57 10.77 14.05
C LEU A 474 15.16 10.63 15.52
N ILE A 475 15.21 11.73 16.28
CA ILE A 475 14.89 11.80 17.71
C ILE A 475 13.49 12.36 17.88
N PRO A 476 12.71 11.87 18.88
CA PRO A 476 11.45 12.49 19.26
C PRO A 476 11.62 13.97 19.57
N LEU A 477 10.63 14.76 19.19
CA LEU A 477 10.55 16.15 19.63
C LEU A 477 10.25 16.13 21.13
N THR A 478 11.22 16.55 21.94
CA THR A 478 11.11 16.68 23.40
C THR A 478 10.37 17.95 23.78
#